data_a4b60616bc67d00671ede0b34d01f02d
#
_entry.id   a4b60616bc67d00671ede0b34d01f02d
#
_cell.length_a   1.000
_cell.length_b   1.000
_cell.length_c   1.000
_cell.angle_alpha   90.00
_cell.angle_beta   90.00
_cell.angle_gamma   90.00
#
_symmetry.space_group_name_H-M   'P 1'
#
loop_
_entity.id
_entity.type
_entity.pdbx_description
1 polymer ?
#
loop_
_entity_poly.entity_id
_entity_poly.type
_entity_poly.pdbx_seq_one_letter_code
_entity_poly.pdbx_strand_id
1 'polypeptide(L)'
;MLGPAIAWYLVVGSAIFAIGAAGVMLRRNPLIMLLSLELMLNGANLVLIAFARLHNSPGGQVFALAVMAVAAAEVVVGLGLVVAMARRKIEIDVDLL
;
A
#
# COMPACT_ATOMS: atom_id res chain seq x y z
N MET A 1 -6.81 -17.19 20.60
CA MET A 1 -5.36 -17.13 20.43
C MET A 1 -4.97 -17.13 18.98
N LEU A 2 -3.85 -16.49 18.68
CA LEU A 2 -3.35 -16.43 17.30
C LEU A 2 -2.84 -17.80 16.88
N GLY A 3 -3.35 -18.33 15.77
CA GLY A 3 -2.75 -19.49 15.13
C GLY A 3 -1.45 -19.13 14.43
N PRO A 4 -0.57 -20.11 14.13
CA PRO A 4 0.69 -19.82 13.45
C PRO A 4 0.51 -19.09 12.11
N ALA A 5 -0.52 -19.47 11.34
CA ALA A 5 -0.76 -18.83 10.05
C ALA A 5 -1.11 -17.34 10.21
N ILE A 6 -1.95 -17.00 11.20
CA ILE A 6 -2.32 -15.61 11.45
C ILE A 6 -1.11 -14.81 11.92
N ALA A 7 -0.29 -15.39 12.80
CA ALA A 7 0.93 -14.74 13.25
C ALA A 7 1.87 -14.40 12.09
N TRP A 8 2.03 -15.31 11.13
CA TRP A 8 2.84 -15.05 9.95
C TRP A 8 2.27 -13.94 9.08
N TYR A 9 0.95 -13.89 8.90
CA TYR A 9 0.32 -12.80 8.15
C TYR A 9 0.59 -11.44 8.82
N LEU A 10 0.55 -11.38 10.14
CA LEU A 10 0.85 -10.15 10.87
C LEU A 10 2.32 -9.74 10.70
N VAL A 11 3.24 -10.70 10.77
CA VAL A 11 4.67 -10.43 10.59
C VAL A 11 4.94 -9.94 9.17
N VAL A 12 4.44 -10.64 8.17
CA VAL A 12 4.67 -10.28 6.76
C VAL A 12 4.02 -8.94 6.44
N GLY A 13 2.78 -8.74 6.88
CA GLY A 13 2.08 -7.48 6.65
C GLY A 13 2.80 -6.30 7.28
N SER A 14 3.27 -6.46 8.51
CA SER A 14 4.03 -5.42 9.20
C SER A 14 5.36 -5.13 8.51
N ALA A 15 6.05 -6.17 8.03
CA ALA A 15 7.31 -6.01 7.29
C ALA A 15 7.09 -5.25 5.98
N ILE A 16 6.06 -5.60 5.22
CA ILE A 16 5.73 -4.92 3.97
C ILE A 16 5.38 -3.46 4.23
N PHE A 17 4.60 -3.18 5.27
CA PHE A 17 4.27 -1.82 5.68
C PHE A 17 5.53 -1.02 6.02
N ALA A 18 6.43 -1.61 6.80
CA ALA A 18 7.68 -0.96 7.20
C ALA A 18 8.57 -0.64 5.99
N ILE A 19 8.66 -1.55 5.04
CA ILE A 19 9.43 -1.33 3.80
C ILE A 19 8.82 -0.17 3.01
N GLY A 20 7.49 -0.14 2.87
CA GLY A 20 6.80 0.95 2.20
C GLY A 20 7.02 2.28 2.91
N ALA A 21 6.93 2.30 4.23
CA ALA A 21 7.17 3.51 5.02
C ALA A 21 8.60 4.03 4.83
N ALA A 22 9.57 3.13 4.82
CA ALA A 22 10.96 3.51 4.55
C ALA A 22 11.11 4.14 3.16
N GLY A 23 10.45 3.57 2.16
CA GLY A 23 10.48 4.11 0.79
C GLY A 23 9.92 5.52 0.72
N VAL A 24 8.78 5.78 1.38
CA VAL A 24 8.19 7.12 1.42
C VAL A 24 9.12 8.12 2.10
N MET A 25 9.77 7.69 3.18
CA MET A 25 10.65 8.58 3.96
C MET A 25 11.98 8.86 3.29
N LEU A 26 12.50 7.91 2.50
CA LEU A 26 13.86 7.98 1.97
C LEU A 26 13.95 8.44 0.52
N ARG A 27 12.84 8.41 -0.22
CA ARG A 27 12.83 8.75 -1.65
C ARG A 27 11.87 9.89 -1.92
N ARG A 28 12.22 10.71 -2.90
CA ARG A 28 11.46 11.91 -3.28
C ARG A 28 10.89 11.83 -4.69
N ASN A 29 11.14 10.75 -5.38
CA ASN A 29 10.58 10.50 -6.70
C ASN A 29 9.11 10.14 -6.55
N PRO A 30 8.16 10.84 -7.20
CA PRO A 30 6.74 10.55 -7.07
C PRO A 30 6.36 9.11 -7.42
N LEU A 31 7.01 8.50 -8.41
CA LEU A 31 6.75 7.11 -8.75
C LEU A 31 7.12 6.17 -7.60
N ILE A 32 8.30 6.37 -7.01
CA ILE A 32 8.74 5.54 -5.87
C ILE A 32 7.86 5.77 -4.66
N MET A 33 7.44 7.01 -4.43
CA MET A 33 6.49 7.33 -3.36
C MET A 33 5.16 6.61 -3.56
N LEU A 34 4.64 6.61 -4.80
CA LEU A 34 3.41 5.90 -5.12
C LEU A 34 3.54 4.41 -4.86
N LEU A 35 4.62 3.78 -5.34
CA LEU A 35 4.88 2.36 -5.10
C LEU A 35 5.02 2.05 -3.62
N SER A 36 5.67 2.94 -2.87
CA SER A 36 5.87 2.77 -1.42
C SER A 36 4.55 2.87 -0.67
N LEU A 37 3.68 3.81 -1.04
CA LEU A 37 2.35 3.93 -0.47
C LEU A 37 1.50 2.68 -0.75
N GLU A 38 1.63 2.13 -1.96
CA GLU A 38 0.94 0.88 -2.30
C GLU A 38 1.42 -0.30 -1.46
N LEU A 39 2.73 -0.37 -1.18
CA LEU A 39 3.25 -1.38 -0.27
C LEU A 39 2.67 -1.20 1.14
N MET A 40 2.57 0.04 1.62
CA MET A 40 1.98 0.32 2.92
C MET A 40 0.53 -0.13 2.98
N LEU A 41 -0.26 0.19 1.95
CA LEU A 41 -1.65 -0.22 1.87
C LEU A 41 -1.79 -1.74 1.82
N ASN A 42 -0.96 -2.41 1.03
CA ASN A 42 -0.97 -3.87 0.95
C ASN A 42 -0.61 -4.51 2.29
N GLY A 43 0.40 -3.98 2.97
CA GLY A 43 0.80 -4.46 4.29
C GLY A 43 -0.30 -4.27 5.32
N ALA A 44 -0.89 -3.09 5.39
CA ALA A 44 -1.98 -2.79 6.29
C ALA A 44 -3.21 -3.67 6.00
N ASN A 45 -3.50 -3.89 4.71
CA ASN A 45 -4.63 -4.71 4.30
C ASN A 45 -4.43 -6.18 4.67
N LEU A 46 -3.20 -6.68 4.57
CA LEU A 46 -2.87 -8.03 4.99
C LEU A 46 -3.08 -8.21 6.49
N VAL A 47 -2.70 -7.23 7.29
CA VAL A 47 -2.96 -7.22 8.74
C VAL A 47 -4.47 -7.18 9.01
N LEU A 48 -5.21 -6.37 8.28
CA LEU A 48 -6.67 -6.30 8.40
C LEU A 48 -7.32 -7.66 8.12
N ILE A 49 -6.90 -8.33 7.05
CA ILE A 49 -7.39 -9.66 6.70
C ILE A 49 -7.09 -10.66 7.81
N ALA A 50 -5.88 -10.60 8.39
CA ALA A 50 -5.49 -11.49 9.47
C ALA A 50 -6.41 -11.31 10.68
N PHE A 51 -6.69 -10.07 11.09
CA PHE A 51 -7.59 -9.81 12.20
C PHE A 51 -9.04 -10.16 11.88
N ALA A 52 -9.48 -9.91 10.65
CA ALA A 52 -10.82 -10.30 10.22
C ALA A 52 -11.01 -11.81 10.32
N ARG A 53 -9.99 -12.57 9.93
CA ARG A 53 -10.03 -14.03 10.03
C ARG A 53 -9.99 -14.49 11.49
N LEU A 54 -9.18 -13.84 12.32
CA LEU A 54 -9.09 -14.16 13.74
C LEU A 54 -10.44 -13.98 14.44
N HIS A 55 -11.20 -12.94 14.06
CA HIS A 55 -12.49 -12.62 14.66
C HIS A 55 -13.68 -13.23 13.89
N ASN A 56 -13.42 -14.05 12.88
CA ASN A 56 -14.46 -14.62 12.01
C ASN A 56 -15.40 -13.53 11.48
N SER A 57 -14.83 -12.44 10.98
CA SER A 57 -15.59 -11.27 10.52
C SER A 57 -15.67 -11.23 8.99
N PRO A 58 -16.79 -11.65 8.39
CA PRO A 58 -16.97 -11.47 6.93
C PRO A 58 -16.97 -10.01 6.53
N GLY A 59 -17.47 -9.12 7.39
CA GLY A 59 -17.44 -7.67 7.14
C GLY A 59 -16.02 -7.12 7.03
N GLY A 60 -15.10 -7.63 7.85
CA GLY A 60 -13.69 -7.26 7.76
C GLY A 60 -13.06 -7.68 6.43
N GLN A 61 -13.41 -8.86 5.93
CA GLN A 61 -12.94 -9.34 4.64
C GLN A 61 -13.52 -8.51 3.49
N VAL A 62 -14.78 -8.14 3.55
CA VAL A 62 -15.41 -7.26 2.56
C VAL A 62 -14.74 -5.88 2.58
N PHE A 63 -14.45 -5.36 3.76
CA PHE A 63 -13.74 -4.09 3.90
C PHE A 63 -12.34 -4.16 3.28
N ALA A 64 -11.62 -5.25 3.50
CA ALA A 64 -10.30 -5.46 2.89
C ALA A 64 -10.39 -5.46 1.36
N LEU A 65 -11.42 -6.08 0.80
CA LEU A 65 -11.65 -6.08 -0.64
C LEU A 65 -11.91 -4.66 -1.16
N ALA A 66 -12.70 -3.87 -0.43
CA ALA A 66 -12.95 -2.47 -0.77
C ALA A 66 -11.64 -1.65 -0.75
N VAL A 67 -10.78 -1.87 0.23
CA VAL A 67 -9.47 -1.22 0.30
C VAL A 67 -8.62 -1.59 -0.91
N MET A 68 -8.63 -2.84 -1.35
CA MET A 68 -7.91 -3.28 -2.54
C MET A 68 -8.42 -2.56 -3.79
N ALA A 69 -9.73 -2.39 -3.93
CA ALA A 69 -10.32 -1.68 -5.07
C ALA A 69 -9.89 -0.21 -5.09
N VAL A 70 -9.89 0.45 -3.94
CA VAL A 70 -9.44 1.85 -3.83
C VAL A 70 -7.95 1.95 -4.16
N ALA A 71 -7.13 1.04 -3.63
CA ALA A 71 -5.70 1.02 -3.90
C ALA A 71 -5.41 0.85 -5.40
N ALA A 72 -6.15 -0.03 -6.07
CA ALA A 72 -6.01 -0.21 -7.52
C ALA A 72 -6.36 1.07 -8.28
N ALA A 73 -7.43 1.76 -7.89
CA ALA A 73 -7.82 3.03 -8.49
C ALA A 73 -6.75 4.11 -8.29
N GLU A 74 -6.16 4.17 -7.11
CA GLU A 74 -5.08 5.12 -6.80
C GLU A 74 -3.85 4.88 -7.67
N VAL A 75 -3.49 3.63 -7.91
CA VAL A 75 -2.37 3.29 -8.79
C VAL A 75 -2.62 3.80 -10.20
N VAL A 76 -3.81 3.57 -10.72
CA VAL A 76 -4.15 4.01 -12.09
C VAL A 76 -4.05 5.54 -12.20
N VAL A 77 -4.64 6.27 -11.26
CA VAL A 77 -4.60 7.73 -11.26
C VAL A 77 -3.16 8.22 -11.06
N GLY A 78 -2.44 7.64 -10.10
CA GLY A 78 -1.07 8.05 -9.81
C GLY A 78 -0.12 7.81 -10.98
N LEU A 79 -0.22 6.65 -11.63
CA LEU A 79 0.58 6.37 -12.82
C LEU A 79 0.22 7.31 -13.96
N GLY A 80 -1.05 7.62 -14.13
CA GLY A 80 -1.50 8.59 -15.12
C GLY A 80 -0.87 9.96 -14.92
N LEU A 81 -0.80 10.42 -13.67
CA LEU A 81 -0.15 11.68 -13.32
C LEU A 81 1.36 11.64 -13.61
N VAL A 82 2.02 10.56 -13.24
CA VAL A 82 3.47 10.40 -13.50
C VAL A 82 3.75 10.43 -15.00
N VAL A 83 2.95 9.72 -15.79
CA VAL A 83 3.09 9.71 -17.24
C VAL A 83 2.85 11.10 -17.82
N ALA A 84 1.84 11.81 -17.35
CA ALA A 84 1.56 13.18 -17.80
C ALA A 84 2.71 14.12 -17.51
N MET A 85 3.33 14.01 -16.33
CA MET A 85 4.49 14.80 -15.96
C MET A 85 5.69 14.47 -16.85
N ALA A 86 5.92 13.19 -17.12
CA ALA A 86 7.02 12.76 -17.99
C ALA A 86 6.85 13.28 -19.42
N ARG A 87 5.63 13.27 -19.94
CA ARG A 87 5.32 13.80 -21.27
C ARG A 87 5.57 15.29 -21.40
N ARG A 88 5.40 16.03 -20.30
CA ARG A 88 5.67 17.47 -20.26
C ARG A 88 7.11 17.79 -19.92
N LYS A 89 7.96 16.77 -19.77
CA LYS A 89 9.37 16.91 -19.41
C LYS A 89 9.57 17.64 -18.08
N ILE A 90 8.61 17.47 -17.16
CA ILE A 90 8.73 17.98 -15.80
C ILE A 90 9.63 17.02 -15.03
N GLU A 91 10.57 17.58 -14.28
CA GLU A 91 11.45 16.77 -13.46
C GLU A 91 10.65 16.05 -12.36
N ILE A 92 10.87 14.74 -12.21
CA ILE A 92 10.10 13.92 -11.28
C ILE A 92 10.81 13.90 -9.93
N ASP A 93 10.67 15.02 -9.21
CA ASP A 93 11.18 15.17 -7.85
C ASP A 93 10.18 16.00 -7.06
N VAL A 94 9.71 15.45 -5.95
CA VAL A 94 8.68 16.08 -5.10
C VAL A 94 9.16 17.45 -4.59
N ASP A 95 10.43 17.61 -4.32
CA ASP A 95 10.97 18.88 -3.82
C ASP A 95 10.91 19.99 -4.85
N LEU A 96 10.76 19.65 -6.12
CA LEU A 96 10.70 20.62 -7.22
C LEU A 96 9.26 20.90 -7.67
N LEU A 97 8.32 20.17 -7.11
CA LEU A 97 6.90 20.37 -7.41
C LEU A 97 6.27 21.32 -6.40
#